data_4a8f14efab36f4cb64f4e84134897e8f
#
_entry.id   4a8f14efab36f4cb64f4e84134897e8f
#
_cell.length_a   1.000
_cell.length_b   1.000
_cell.length_c   1.000
_cell.angle_alpha   90.00
_cell.angle_beta   90.00
_cell.angle_gamma   90.00
#
_symmetry.space_group_name_H-M   'P 1'
#
loop_
_entity.id
_entity.type
_entity.pdbx_description
1 polymer ?
#
loop_
_entity_poly.entity_id
_entity_poly.type
_entity_poly.pdbx_seq_one_letter_code
_entity_poly.pdbx_strand_id
1 'polypeptide(L)'
;WAVAKGNGHGLRVSDAAITDSKSFVVTNEAYTGIGSTAPTCRLDVQGDVLVSGASTLMDQVNFNSDITEKVVGNYSDVMQVSAGGTFTIDVSQGSVVVGVATTTITSWAFTNVSGENSKATTATLIINAGVGYTYGDPCTVNGATIATGVKWVGGNPPPSTANDDILTFSIIRDGTGVTRVYCSSSINIS
;
A
#
# COMPACT_ATOMS: atom_id res chain seq x y z
N TRP A 1 -31.93 -30.93 2.69
CA TRP A 1 -32.04 -29.75 3.56
C TRP A 1 -32.33 -30.20 4.96
N ALA A 2 -31.39 -30.22 5.86
CA ALA A 2 -31.61 -30.46 7.27
C ALA A 2 -31.61 -29.15 8.02
N VAL A 3 -32.79 -28.62 8.33
CA VAL A 3 -32.94 -27.57 9.34
C VAL A 3 -32.92 -28.26 10.68
N ALA A 4 -31.85 -28.21 11.42
CA ALA A 4 -31.78 -28.73 12.77
C ALA A 4 -32.61 -27.82 13.69
N LYS A 5 -33.76 -28.31 14.14
CA LYS A 5 -34.53 -27.72 15.22
C LYS A 5 -33.95 -28.23 16.54
N GLY A 6 -33.26 -27.36 17.25
CA GLY A 6 -32.76 -27.65 18.60
C GLY A 6 -31.28 -27.20 18.78
N ASN A 7 -30.99 -26.63 19.93
CA ASN A 7 -29.66 -26.24 20.40
C ASN A 7 -28.96 -25.07 19.66
N GLY A 8 -29.71 -24.05 19.28
CA GLY A 8 -29.12 -22.77 19.00
C GLY A 8 -28.52 -22.57 17.59
N HIS A 9 -28.69 -23.54 16.66
CA HIS A 9 -28.24 -23.39 15.28
C HIS A 9 -29.42 -23.25 14.32
N GLY A 10 -29.43 -22.19 13.49
CA GLY A 10 -30.42 -21.99 12.43
C GLY A 10 -30.13 -22.86 11.20
N LEU A 11 -28.88 -23.00 10.81
CA LEU A 11 -28.40 -23.84 9.72
C LEU A 11 -27.04 -24.41 10.08
N ARG A 12 -26.82 -25.67 9.82
CA ARG A 12 -25.50 -26.30 9.89
C ARG A 12 -25.28 -27.18 8.67
N VAL A 13 -24.14 -27.03 8.04
CA VAL A 13 -23.65 -27.92 6.99
C VAL A 13 -22.32 -28.48 7.46
N SER A 14 -22.22 -29.79 7.58
CA SER A 14 -20.99 -30.50 7.93
C SER A 14 -20.97 -31.85 7.21
N ASP A 15 -19.78 -32.38 6.96
CA ASP A 15 -19.57 -33.67 6.31
C ASP A 15 -19.50 -34.83 7.31
N ALA A 16 -19.43 -34.54 8.60
CA ALA A 16 -19.25 -35.52 9.66
C ALA A 16 -20.06 -35.17 10.92
N ALA A 17 -19.62 -35.69 12.07
CA ALA A 17 -20.27 -35.52 13.36
C ALA A 17 -20.37 -34.04 13.79
N ILE A 18 -21.26 -33.76 14.74
CA ILE A 18 -21.58 -32.43 15.27
C ILE A 18 -20.36 -31.66 15.82
N THR A 19 -19.27 -32.35 16.11
CA THR A 19 -18.01 -31.80 16.63
C THR A 19 -16.98 -31.43 15.55
N ASP A 20 -17.36 -31.57 14.26
CA ASP A 20 -16.44 -31.31 13.17
C ASP A 20 -16.08 -29.82 13.05
N SER A 21 -14.77 -29.53 13.06
CA SER A 21 -14.21 -28.19 12.92
C SER A 21 -14.33 -27.61 11.51
N LYS A 22 -14.83 -28.39 10.53
CA LYS A 22 -14.99 -27.95 9.12
C LYS A 22 -16.41 -27.51 8.80
N SER A 23 -17.24 -27.29 9.80
CA SER A 23 -18.64 -26.92 9.63
C SER A 23 -18.83 -25.48 9.17
N PHE A 24 -19.85 -25.27 8.35
CA PHE A 24 -20.49 -23.98 8.21
C PHE A 24 -21.70 -23.94 9.15
N VAL A 25 -21.75 -22.95 10.03
CA VAL A 25 -22.79 -22.84 11.05
C VAL A 25 -23.42 -21.46 10.99
N VAL A 26 -24.76 -21.38 11.06
CA VAL A 26 -25.49 -20.15 11.34
C VAL A 26 -26.29 -20.39 12.62
N THR A 27 -26.05 -19.57 13.64
CA THR A 27 -26.78 -19.65 14.91
C THR A 27 -28.12 -18.94 14.81
N ASN A 28 -29.01 -19.18 15.82
CA ASN A 28 -30.27 -18.44 15.96
C ASN A 28 -30.08 -16.93 16.27
N GLU A 29 -28.88 -16.54 16.71
CA GLU A 29 -28.47 -15.15 16.96
C GLU A 29 -27.87 -14.48 15.72
N ALA A 30 -27.96 -15.15 14.55
CA ALA A 30 -27.43 -14.70 13.27
C ALA A 30 -25.88 -14.59 13.22
N TYR A 31 -25.18 -15.37 14.05
CA TYR A 31 -23.73 -15.53 13.93
C TYR A 31 -23.39 -16.61 12.90
N THR A 32 -22.39 -16.37 12.10
CA THR A 32 -21.90 -17.30 11.07
C THR A 32 -20.53 -17.80 11.45
N GLY A 33 -20.36 -19.13 11.55
CA GLY A 33 -19.09 -19.80 11.78
C GLY A 33 -18.63 -20.56 10.53
N ILE A 34 -17.40 -20.39 10.13
CA ILE A 34 -16.71 -21.19 9.12
C ILE A 34 -15.51 -21.82 9.80
N GLY A 35 -15.53 -23.15 9.94
CA GLY A 35 -14.57 -23.87 10.77
C GLY A 35 -14.78 -23.67 12.29
N SER A 36 -15.72 -22.83 12.70
CA SER A 36 -16.10 -22.57 14.08
C SER A 36 -17.44 -23.21 14.40
N THR A 37 -17.50 -24.00 15.46
CA THR A 37 -18.74 -24.64 15.92
C THR A 37 -19.51 -23.80 16.95
N ALA A 38 -18.84 -22.79 17.50
CA ALA A 38 -19.40 -21.85 18.47
C ALA A 38 -18.93 -20.43 18.14
N PRO A 39 -19.47 -19.80 17.07
CA PRO A 39 -19.03 -18.48 16.67
C PRO A 39 -19.32 -17.45 17.76
N THR A 40 -18.33 -16.61 18.06
CA THR A 40 -18.36 -15.58 19.11
C THR A 40 -18.70 -14.19 18.58
N CYS A 41 -18.75 -14.02 17.26
CA CYS A 41 -19.08 -12.77 16.59
C CYS A 41 -19.91 -13.04 15.32
N ARG A 42 -20.36 -11.99 14.64
CA ARG A 42 -21.24 -12.10 13.46
C ARG A 42 -20.67 -12.97 12.34
N LEU A 43 -19.35 -12.92 12.14
CA LEU A 43 -18.62 -13.83 11.26
C LEU A 43 -17.36 -14.29 11.99
N ASP A 44 -17.28 -15.57 12.30
CA ASP A 44 -16.15 -16.21 12.96
C ASP A 44 -15.57 -17.26 12.00
N VAL A 45 -14.36 -17.00 11.50
CA VAL A 45 -13.64 -17.91 10.60
C VAL A 45 -12.41 -18.47 11.32
N GLN A 46 -12.40 -19.76 11.56
CA GLN A 46 -11.24 -20.48 12.10
C GLN A 46 -10.49 -21.14 10.94
N GLY A 47 -9.53 -20.41 10.39
CA GLY A 47 -8.73 -20.81 9.24
C GLY A 47 -8.39 -19.64 8.33
N ASP A 48 -7.94 -19.93 7.13
CA ASP A 48 -7.53 -18.94 6.16
C ASP A 48 -8.74 -18.31 5.44
N VAL A 49 -8.66 -17.00 5.17
CA VAL A 49 -9.62 -16.29 4.33
C VAL A 49 -8.90 -15.81 3.09
N LEU A 50 -9.30 -16.33 1.92
CA LEU A 50 -8.80 -15.84 0.63
C LEU A 50 -9.86 -14.95 -0.01
N VAL A 51 -9.52 -13.66 -0.19
CA VAL A 51 -10.32 -12.72 -0.97
C VAL A 51 -9.58 -12.42 -2.26
N SER A 52 -10.07 -12.94 -3.38
CA SER A 52 -9.43 -12.75 -4.70
C SER A 52 -9.83 -11.42 -5.39
N GLY A 53 -10.70 -10.65 -4.78
CA GLY A 53 -11.16 -9.35 -5.25
C GLY A 53 -10.89 -8.25 -4.22
N ALA A 54 -11.44 -7.07 -4.47
CA ALA A 54 -11.37 -5.98 -3.52
C ALA A 54 -12.18 -6.31 -2.25
N SER A 55 -11.59 -6.04 -1.08
CA SER A 55 -12.26 -6.09 0.21
C SER A 55 -12.37 -4.67 0.78
N THR A 56 -13.57 -4.26 1.20
CA THR A 56 -13.79 -2.99 1.88
C THR A 56 -14.19 -3.27 3.32
N LEU A 57 -13.37 -2.81 4.26
CA LEU A 57 -13.64 -2.84 5.69
C LEU A 57 -13.92 -1.42 6.15
N MET A 58 -15.12 -1.14 6.64
CA MET A 58 -15.62 0.21 6.88
C MET A 58 -15.37 0.72 8.31
N ASP A 59 -14.76 -0.10 9.16
CA ASP A 59 -14.49 0.23 10.55
C ASP A 59 -13.05 -0.19 10.91
N GLN A 60 -12.70 -0.08 12.18
CA GLN A 60 -11.39 -0.44 12.67
C GLN A 60 -11.06 -1.91 12.38
N VAL A 61 -9.91 -2.16 11.78
CA VAL A 61 -9.34 -3.49 11.58
C VAL A 61 -8.25 -3.72 12.61
N ASN A 62 -8.45 -4.70 13.49
CA ASN A 62 -7.45 -5.09 14.48
C ASN A 62 -6.73 -6.36 14.00
N PHE A 63 -5.42 -6.27 13.85
CA PHE A 63 -4.56 -7.41 13.59
C PHE A 63 -3.84 -7.77 14.90
N ASN A 64 -4.05 -9.00 15.39
CA ASN A 64 -3.40 -9.48 16.62
C ASN A 64 -2.06 -10.19 16.34
N SER A 65 -1.61 -10.18 15.11
CA SER A 65 -0.36 -10.78 14.65
C SER A 65 0.28 -9.90 13.60
N ASP A 66 1.42 -10.33 13.08
CA ASP A 66 2.16 -9.62 12.05
C ASP A 66 1.31 -9.45 10.77
N ILE A 67 1.40 -8.27 10.18
CA ILE A 67 0.85 -8.00 8.86
C ILE A 67 1.99 -8.16 7.86
N THR A 68 1.86 -9.14 6.96
CA THR A 68 2.75 -9.21 5.80
C THR A 68 2.08 -8.47 4.65
N GLU A 69 2.48 -7.23 4.44
CA GLU A 69 2.14 -6.50 3.22
C GLU A 69 3.09 -6.94 2.11
N LYS A 70 2.54 -7.54 1.05
CA LYS A 70 3.32 -7.73 -0.16
C LYS A 70 3.40 -6.38 -0.88
N VAL A 71 4.42 -5.61 -0.54
CA VAL A 71 4.83 -4.47 -1.36
C VAL A 71 5.36 -5.04 -2.67
N VAL A 72 4.56 -4.95 -3.71
CA VAL A 72 4.99 -5.34 -5.06
C VAL A 72 5.83 -4.20 -5.60
N GLY A 73 7.10 -4.14 -5.17
CA GLY A 73 8.11 -3.43 -5.92
C GLY A 73 8.46 -4.29 -7.13
N ASN A 74 8.32 -3.78 -8.32
CA ASN A 74 8.80 -4.48 -9.49
C ASN A 74 10.34 -4.37 -9.52
N TYR A 75 11.01 -5.33 -8.89
CA TYR A 75 12.49 -5.38 -8.86
C TYR A 75 13.12 -5.84 -10.18
N SER A 76 12.31 -6.19 -11.18
CA SER A 76 12.83 -6.77 -12.43
C SER A 76 13.33 -5.73 -13.41
N ASP A 77 12.86 -4.50 -13.34
CA ASP A 77 13.29 -3.41 -14.20
C ASP A 77 13.82 -2.27 -13.35
N VAL A 78 15.14 -2.10 -13.39
CA VAL A 78 15.80 -0.93 -12.84
C VAL A 78 15.17 0.30 -13.50
N MET A 79 14.36 1.03 -12.75
CA MET A 79 13.75 2.26 -13.25
C MET A 79 14.86 3.25 -13.58
N GLN A 80 14.92 3.67 -14.82
CA GLN A 80 15.92 4.61 -15.29
C GLN A 80 15.33 6.00 -15.43
N VAL A 81 16.17 7.00 -15.22
CA VAL A 81 15.83 8.39 -15.54
C VAL A 81 15.59 8.49 -17.04
N SER A 82 14.44 8.98 -17.45
CA SER A 82 14.14 9.20 -18.87
C SER A 82 15.03 10.29 -19.48
N ALA A 83 15.13 10.28 -20.81
CA ALA A 83 15.79 11.37 -21.54
C ALA A 83 15.17 12.71 -21.12
N GLY A 84 16.00 13.64 -20.61
CA GLY A 84 15.53 14.90 -20.03
C GLY A 84 15.53 14.95 -18.49
N GLY A 85 15.96 13.86 -17.83
CA GLY A 85 16.16 13.85 -16.38
C GLY A 85 14.89 13.70 -15.55
N THR A 86 13.77 13.28 -16.14
CA THR A 86 12.55 12.99 -15.38
C THR A 86 12.57 11.56 -14.84
N PHE A 87 12.36 11.39 -13.53
CA PHE A 87 12.14 10.10 -12.91
C PHE A 87 10.64 9.88 -12.68
N THR A 88 10.12 8.78 -13.22
CA THR A 88 8.69 8.46 -13.09
C THR A 88 8.48 7.38 -12.04
N ILE A 89 7.58 7.64 -11.08
CA ILE A 89 7.16 6.71 -10.05
C ILE A 89 5.69 6.38 -10.27
N ASP A 90 5.41 5.14 -10.65
CA ASP A 90 4.05 4.62 -10.74
C ASP A 90 3.65 3.96 -9.41
N VAL A 91 2.82 4.64 -8.63
CA VAL A 91 2.42 4.15 -7.31
C VAL A 91 1.48 2.95 -7.35
N SER A 92 0.92 2.61 -8.51
CA SER A 92 0.13 1.38 -8.69
C SER A 92 0.99 0.12 -8.69
N GLN A 93 2.30 0.26 -8.94
CA GLN A 93 3.24 -0.86 -8.97
C GLN A 93 3.78 -1.19 -7.56
N GLY A 94 3.54 -0.35 -6.57
CA GLY A 94 3.96 -0.54 -5.20
C GLY A 94 4.39 0.75 -4.52
N SER A 95 4.55 0.69 -3.20
CA SER A 95 4.99 1.83 -2.39
C SER A 95 6.51 1.94 -2.27
N VAL A 96 7.25 0.91 -2.69
CA VAL A 96 8.72 0.90 -2.72
C VAL A 96 9.21 0.68 -4.14
N VAL A 97 10.06 1.55 -4.61
CA VAL A 97 10.65 1.55 -5.96
C VAL A 97 12.16 1.50 -5.81
N VAL A 98 12.81 0.69 -6.62
CA VAL A 98 14.27 0.65 -6.72
C VAL A 98 14.69 1.19 -8.09
N GLY A 99 15.65 2.09 -8.12
CA GLY A 99 16.08 2.73 -9.33
C GLY A 99 17.59 2.99 -9.41
N VAL A 100 18.04 3.27 -10.61
CA VAL A 100 19.43 3.75 -10.87
C VAL A 100 19.32 5.06 -11.64
N ALA A 101 19.98 6.10 -11.14
CA ALA A 101 20.15 7.33 -11.89
C ALA A 101 21.50 7.31 -12.62
N THR A 102 21.46 7.40 -13.93
CA THR A 102 22.66 7.56 -14.78
C THR A 102 22.88 9.02 -15.17
N THR A 103 22.06 9.92 -14.70
CA THR A 103 22.13 11.37 -14.91
C THR A 103 21.41 12.09 -13.78
N THR A 104 21.58 13.41 -13.68
CA THR A 104 20.81 14.27 -12.77
C THR A 104 19.31 14.09 -12.97
N ILE A 105 18.57 13.96 -11.89
CA ILE A 105 17.11 13.96 -11.89
C ILE A 105 16.64 15.42 -11.83
N THR A 106 16.16 15.93 -12.94
CA THR A 106 15.70 17.34 -13.03
C THR A 106 14.25 17.51 -12.64
N SER A 107 13.45 16.42 -12.67
CA SER A 107 12.03 16.46 -12.31
C SER A 107 11.52 15.08 -11.92
N TRP A 108 10.35 15.07 -11.27
CA TRP A 108 9.67 13.88 -10.80
C TRP A 108 8.29 13.77 -11.44
N ALA A 109 7.89 12.59 -11.83
CA ALA A 109 6.54 12.31 -12.29
C ALA A 109 5.93 11.19 -11.42
N PHE A 110 4.83 11.49 -10.75
CA PHE A 110 4.06 10.50 -9.97
C PHE A 110 2.80 10.17 -10.74
N THR A 111 2.59 8.88 -11.04
CA THR A 111 1.43 8.41 -11.79
C THR A 111 0.58 7.46 -10.96
N ASN A 112 -0.70 7.33 -11.32
CA ASN A 112 -1.67 6.50 -10.61
C ASN A 112 -1.86 6.86 -9.14
N VAL A 113 -1.59 8.11 -8.77
CA VAL A 113 -1.88 8.65 -7.43
C VAL A 113 -3.38 8.84 -7.27
N SER A 114 -3.93 8.52 -6.09
CA SER A 114 -5.35 8.74 -5.83
C SER A 114 -5.76 10.19 -6.07
N GLY A 115 -6.82 10.38 -6.85
CA GLY A 115 -7.43 11.69 -7.12
C GLY A 115 -8.41 12.14 -6.04
N GLU A 116 -8.65 11.35 -5.00
CA GLU A 116 -9.59 11.69 -3.93
C GLU A 116 -9.01 12.74 -2.97
N ASN A 117 -9.87 13.65 -2.49
CA ASN A 117 -9.49 14.63 -1.50
C ASN A 117 -9.27 13.99 -0.12
N SER A 118 -8.47 14.64 0.73
CA SER A 118 -8.12 14.18 2.08
C SER A 118 -7.41 12.82 2.08
N LYS A 119 -6.65 12.52 1.04
CA LYS A 119 -5.85 11.30 0.90
C LYS A 119 -4.36 11.63 0.86
N ALA A 120 -3.58 10.70 1.37
CA ALA A 120 -2.14 10.70 1.25
C ALA A 120 -1.68 9.40 0.59
N THR A 121 -0.71 9.52 -0.31
CA THR A 121 -0.02 8.41 -0.94
C THR A 121 1.45 8.52 -0.59
N THR A 122 2.07 7.43 -0.16
CA THR A 122 3.50 7.39 0.13
C THR A 122 4.21 6.52 -0.89
N ALA A 123 5.35 7.00 -1.37
CA ALA A 123 6.26 6.23 -2.22
C ALA A 123 7.69 6.37 -1.68
N THR A 124 8.38 5.25 -1.53
CA THR A 124 9.79 5.21 -1.13
C THR A 124 10.63 4.78 -2.31
N LEU A 125 11.57 5.60 -2.69
CA LEU A 125 12.56 5.31 -3.73
C LEU A 125 13.88 4.96 -3.07
N ILE A 126 14.42 3.79 -3.39
CA ILE A 126 15.81 3.41 -3.11
C ILE A 126 16.55 3.60 -4.41
N ILE A 127 17.48 4.55 -4.46
CA ILE A 127 18.15 4.90 -5.70
C ILE A 127 19.66 4.89 -5.55
N ASN A 128 20.32 4.14 -6.43
CA ASN A 128 21.76 4.25 -6.63
C ASN A 128 22.01 5.38 -7.63
N ALA A 129 22.45 6.51 -7.12
CA ALA A 129 22.78 7.67 -7.94
C ALA A 129 24.29 7.83 -8.01
N GLY A 130 24.83 8.04 -9.21
CA GLY A 130 26.25 8.31 -9.40
C GLY A 130 26.69 9.60 -8.68
N VAL A 131 27.99 9.70 -8.44
CA VAL A 131 28.59 10.89 -7.81
C VAL A 131 28.30 12.15 -8.61
N GLY A 132 27.85 13.21 -7.94
CA GLY A 132 27.67 14.53 -8.54
C GLY A 132 26.32 14.74 -9.23
N TYR A 133 25.42 13.77 -9.17
CA TYR A 133 24.04 13.99 -9.61
C TYR A 133 23.28 14.80 -8.55
N THR A 134 22.23 15.50 -8.98
CA THR A 134 21.37 16.29 -8.11
C THR A 134 19.92 15.88 -8.30
N TYR A 135 19.10 16.19 -7.31
CA TYR A 135 17.66 15.98 -7.34
C TYR A 135 16.96 17.32 -7.52
N GLY A 136 16.12 17.43 -8.56
CA GLY A 136 15.36 18.64 -8.86
C GLY A 136 14.08 18.75 -8.04
N ASP A 137 13.54 19.98 -7.98
CA ASP A 137 12.25 20.25 -7.32
C ASP A 137 11.02 20.04 -8.21
N PRO A 138 11.07 20.37 -9.53
CA PRO A 138 9.89 20.26 -10.40
C PRO A 138 9.23 18.88 -10.31
N CYS A 139 7.90 18.86 -10.15
CA CYS A 139 7.19 17.59 -10.16
C CYS A 139 5.80 17.70 -10.78
N THR A 140 5.31 16.56 -11.28
CA THR A 140 3.93 16.37 -11.73
C THR A 140 3.27 15.24 -10.96
N VAL A 141 1.96 15.35 -10.75
CA VAL A 141 1.13 14.27 -10.19
C VAL A 141 0.00 14.00 -11.16
N ASN A 142 -0.08 12.77 -11.69
CA ASN A 142 -1.02 12.36 -12.74
C ASN A 142 -1.00 13.33 -13.93
N GLY A 143 0.19 13.81 -14.34
CA GLY A 143 0.38 14.74 -15.44
C GLY A 143 0.13 16.22 -15.10
N ALA A 144 -0.44 16.54 -13.93
CA ALA A 144 -0.64 17.91 -13.50
C ALA A 144 0.62 18.46 -12.79
N THR A 145 1.08 19.62 -13.22
CA THR A 145 2.25 20.30 -12.63
C THR A 145 1.92 20.77 -11.22
N ILE A 146 2.79 20.45 -10.27
CA ILE A 146 2.71 20.96 -8.89
C ILE A 146 3.52 22.24 -8.81
N ALA A 147 2.84 23.36 -8.67
CA ALA A 147 3.45 24.71 -8.75
C ALA A 147 4.57 24.92 -7.69
N THR A 148 4.47 24.27 -6.54
CA THR A 148 5.48 24.35 -5.48
C THR A 148 6.62 23.35 -5.64
N GLY A 149 6.55 22.46 -6.63
CA GLY A 149 7.49 21.36 -6.78
C GLY A 149 7.48 20.40 -5.58
N VAL A 150 8.55 19.64 -5.44
CA VAL A 150 8.82 18.82 -4.25
C VAL A 150 9.30 19.71 -3.11
N LYS A 151 8.70 19.56 -1.94
CA LYS A 151 9.15 20.23 -0.71
C LYS A 151 10.05 19.30 0.08
N TRP A 152 11.32 19.61 0.11
CA TRP A 152 12.32 18.82 0.82
C TRP A 152 12.31 19.11 2.31
N VAL A 153 12.37 18.08 3.13
CA VAL A 153 12.63 18.22 4.57
C VAL A 153 14.06 18.74 4.72
N GLY A 154 14.21 19.90 5.38
CA GLY A 154 15.48 20.62 5.45
C GLY A 154 15.61 21.76 4.44
N GLY A 155 14.63 21.94 3.54
CA GLY A 155 14.51 23.10 2.65
C GLY A 155 15.18 22.98 1.30
N ASN A 156 16.13 22.05 1.13
CA ASN A 156 16.83 21.85 -0.13
C ASN A 156 16.90 20.34 -0.47
N PRO A 157 16.95 19.98 -1.77
CA PRO A 157 17.25 18.62 -2.16
C PRO A 157 18.64 18.20 -1.64
N PRO A 158 18.79 16.96 -1.19
CA PRO A 158 20.09 16.45 -0.76
C PRO A 158 21.04 16.32 -1.95
N PRO A 159 22.35 16.46 -1.74
CA PRO A 159 23.32 16.05 -2.76
C PRO A 159 23.30 14.53 -2.90
N SER A 160 23.33 14.01 -4.12
CA SER A 160 23.51 12.56 -4.31
C SER A 160 24.92 12.13 -3.94
N THR A 161 25.04 10.88 -3.50
CA THR A 161 26.33 10.26 -3.17
C THR A 161 26.57 9.05 -4.09
N ALA A 162 27.76 8.45 -4.02
CA ALA A 162 28.06 7.26 -4.81
C ALA A 162 27.35 5.98 -4.30
N ASN A 163 26.63 6.08 -3.18
CA ASN A 163 25.94 4.99 -2.52
C ASN A 163 24.43 5.10 -2.72
N ASP A 164 23.71 4.16 -2.14
CA ASP A 164 22.24 4.20 -2.18
C ASP A 164 21.70 5.36 -1.37
N ASP A 165 20.75 6.07 -1.95
CA ASP A 165 19.96 7.09 -1.30
C ASP A 165 18.52 6.58 -1.14
N ILE A 166 17.90 6.85 -0.01
CA ILE A 166 16.48 6.58 0.23
C ILE A 166 15.73 7.89 0.25
N LEU A 167 14.77 8.03 -0.67
CA LEU A 167 13.89 9.19 -0.79
C LEU A 167 12.47 8.74 -0.49
N THR A 168 11.83 9.30 0.53
CA THR A 168 10.44 9.01 0.86
C THR A 168 9.56 10.19 0.52
N PHE A 169 8.68 10.00 -0.45
CA PHE A 169 7.74 11.00 -0.91
C PHE A 169 6.38 10.80 -0.24
N SER A 170 5.82 11.88 0.29
CA SER A 170 4.44 11.96 0.75
C SER A 170 3.66 12.89 -0.16
N ILE A 171 2.74 12.33 -0.94
CA ILE A 171 1.88 13.05 -1.87
C ILE A 171 0.54 13.22 -1.19
N ILE A 172 0.19 14.43 -0.82
CA ILE A 172 -1.00 14.75 -0.03
C ILE A 172 -1.93 15.58 -0.89
N ARG A 173 -3.17 15.11 -1.04
CA ARG A 173 -4.26 15.89 -1.60
C ARG A 173 -5.18 16.33 -0.44
N ASP A 174 -5.21 17.62 -0.16
CA ASP A 174 -5.99 18.16 0.95
C ASP A 174 -7.51 18.18 0.66
N GLY A 175 -8.31 18.57 1.67
CA GLY A 175 -9.76 18.61 1.55
C GLY A 175 -10.28 19.60 0.50
N THR A 176 -9.44 20.54 0.05
CA THR A 176 -9.76 21.52 -1.00
C THR A 176 -9.30 21.07 -2.39
N GLY A 177 -8.66 19.91 -2.49
CA GLY A 177 -8.18 19.35 -3.74
C GLY A 177 -6.77 19.84 -4.14
N VAL A 178 -6.09 20.60 -3.29
CA VAL A 178 -4.70 21.03 -3.55
C VAL A 178 -3.75 19.88 -3.25
N THR A 179 -2.92 19.57 -4.23
CA THR A 179 -1.89 18.51 -4.11
C THR A 179 -0.54 19.12 -3.73
N ARG A 180 0.12 18.49 -2.75
CA ARG A 180 1.47 18.84 -2.31
C ARG A 180 2.33 17.59 -2.26
N VAL A 181 3.60 17.74 -2.58
CA VAL A 181 4.60 16.66 -2.53
C VAL A 181 5.69 17.05 -1.54
N TYR A 182 5.89 16.22 -0.54
CA TYR A 182 6.98 16.37 0.42
C TYR A 182 7.95 15.22 0.25
N CYS A 183 9.24 15.48 0.47
CA CYS A 183 10.25 14.42 0.45
C CYS A 183 11.16 14.54 1.67
N SER A 184 11.33 13.41 2.34
CA SER A 184 12.42 13.20 3.29
C SER A 184 13.46 12.27 2.66
N SER A 185 14.72 12.45 3.04
CA SER A 185 15.83 11.67 2.48
C SER A 185 16.75 11.15 3.55
N SER A 186 17.24 9.92 3.34
CA SER A 186 18.44 9.39 3.97
C SER A 186 19.43 9.10 2.85
N ILE A 187 20.57 9.75 2.89
CA ILE A 187 21.58 9.66 1.85
C ILE A 187 22.84 8.94 2.36
N ASN A 188 23.62 8.38 1.44
CA ASN A 188 24.89 7.71 1.75
C ASN A 188 24.71 6.48 2.66
N ILE A 189 23.77 5.61 2.32
CA ILE A 189 23.59 4.35 3.02
C ILE A 189 24.57 3.34 2.44
N SER A 190 25.59 2.98 3.21
CA SER A 190 26.64 2.03 2.84
C SER A 190 26.51 0.75 3.64
#